data_a5507bc6b87340a5fb2bcbab870f6350
#
_entry.id   a5507bc6b87340a5fb2bcbab870f6350
#
_cell.length_a   1.000
_cell.length_b   1.000
_cell.length_c   1.000
_cell.angle_alpha   90.00
_cell.angle_beta   90.00
_cell.angle_gamma   90.00
#
_symmetry.space_group_name_H-M   'P 1'
#
loop_
_entity.id
_entity.type
_entity.pdbx_description
1 polymer ?
#
loop_
_entity_poly.entity_id
_entity_poly.type
_entity_poly.pdbx_seq_one_letter_code
_entity_poly.pdbx_strand_id
1 'polypeptide(L)'
;PILALVTGKPVYMDDVAPKDCLVVKVLRSPHAHALIKEIRTDLAEKVDGIVCVLTYKDVPKRRFTMAGQTYPEPSPYDRYILEDRVRFVGDPVAIVAGETEKAVDMALKRIKVTYEVLDAVLDFHTAMDNPVLVHPEDDWKSLCPVGADNKRNLCASGVDGEGDRKS
;
A
#
# COMPACT_ATOMS: atom_id res chain seq x y z
N PRO A 1 -15.51 21.80 18.48
CA PRO A 1 -15.17 21.71 17.04
C PRO A 1 -16.18 22.48 16.17
N ILE A 2 -17.51 22.21 16.28
CA ILE A 2 -18.53 22.86 15.45
C ILE A 2 -18.55 24.39 15.65
N LEU A 3 -18.42 24.86 16.89
CA LEU A 3 -18.41 26.27 17.18
C LEU A 3 -17.24 27.02 16.54
N ALA A 4 -16.07 26.40 16.45
CA ALA A 4 -14.91 26.97 15.78
C ALA A 4 -15.15 27.14 14.26
N LEU A 5 -15.80 26.17 13.62
CA LEU A 5 -16.17 26.23 12.21
C LEU A 5 -17.14 27.39 11.93
N VAL A 6 -18.21 27.52 12.71
CA VAL A 6 -19.24 28.56 12.50
C VAL A 6 -18.78 29.97 12.91
N THR A 7 -17.74 30.08 13.73
CA THR A 7 -17.14 31.38 14.14
C THR A 7 -15.94 31.77 13.27
N GLY A 8 -15.65 31.04 12.18
CA GLY A 8 -14.54 31.34 11.27
C GLY A 8 -13.15 31.09 11.86
N LYS A 9 -13.05 30.19 12.85
CA LYS A 9 -11.79 29.76 13.47
C LYS A 9 -11.61 28.25 13.36
N PRO A 10 -11.67 27.68 12.13
CA PRO A 10 -11.41 26.26 11.96
C PRO A 10 -9.97 25.94 12.37
N VAL A 11 -9.77 24.75 12.96
CA VAL A 11 -8.45 24.22 13.31
C VAL A 11 -8.25 22.99 12.46
N TYR A 12 -7.24 23.03 11.61
CA TYR A 12 -6.83 21.93 10.74
C TYR A 12 -5.65 21.19 11.35
N MET A 13 -5.32 20.01 10.79
CA MET A 13 -4.20 19.19 11.27
C MET A 13 -2.89 19.96 11.29
N ASP A 14 -2.62 20.76 10.26
CA ASP A 14 -1.39 21.55 10.14
C ASP A 14 -1.27 22.66 11.20
N ASP A 15 -2.42 23.16 11.71
CA ASP A 15 -2.45 24.18 12.75
C ASP A 15 -2.09 23.62 14.15
N VAL A 16 -2.27 22.30 14.34
CA VAL A 16 -2.05 21.60 15.62
C VAL A 16 -0.85 20.65 15.58
N ALA A 17 -0.26 20.44 14.41
CA ALA A 17 0.92 19.61 14.29
C ALA A 17 2.09 20.19 15.11
N PRO A 18 2.76 19.39 15.95
CA PRO A 18 3.97 19.84 16.63
C PRO A 18 5.02 20.31 15.63
N LYS A 19 5.71 21.42 15.95
CA LYS A 19 6.71 22.02 15.03
C LYS A 19 7.97 21.19 14.84
N ASP A 20 8.18 20.22 15.70
CA ASP A 20 9.30 19.29 15.74
C ASP A 20 8.96 17.89 15.19
N CYS A 21 7.82 17.75 14.53
CA CYS A 21 7.44 16.52 13.84
C CYS A 21 8.40 16.25 12.66
N LEU A 22 8.74 14.98 12.50
CA LEU A 22 9.42 14.53 11.29
C LEU A 22 8.49 14.55 10.08
N VAL A 23 9.03 14.93 8.94
CA VAL A 23 8.38 14.79 7.64
C VAL A 23 8.59 13.37 7.13
N VAL A 24 7.50 12.70 6.77
CA VAL A 24 7.53 11.34 6.23
C VAL A 24 6.98 11.33 4.82
N LYS A 25 7.75 10.79 3.88
CA LYS A 25 7.31 10.56 2.50
C LYS A 25 7.60 9.13 2.04
N VAL A 26 6.86 8.69 1.03
CA VAL A 26 6.92 7.33 0.50
C VAL A 26 7.46 7.37 -0.93
N LEU A 27 8.50 6.58 -1.20
CA LEU A 27 8.89 6.25 -2.56
C LEU A 27 7.87 5.28 -3.16
N ARG A 28 7.38 5.59 -4.35
CA ARG A 28 6.35 4.80 -5.02
C ARG A 28 6.86 4.17 -6.30
N SER A 29 6.36 2.98 -6.61
CA SER A 29 6.71 2.25 -7.84
C SER A 29 6.16 2.95 -9.09
N PRO A 30 6.96 3.06 -10.16
CA PRO A 30 6.49 3.47 -11.47
C PRO A 30 5.90 2.29 -12.28
N HIS A 31 6.05 1.06 -11.80
CA HIS A 31 5.65 -0.16 -12.51
C HIS A 31 4.34 -0.72 -11.96
N ALA A 32 3.53 -1.27 -12.85
CA ALA A 32 2.27 -1.92 -12.52
C ALA A 32 2.46 -3.31 -11.88
N HIS A 33 3.51 -4.04 -12.28
CA HIS A 33 3.88 -5.32 -11.69
C HIS A 33 5.38 -5.54 -11.86
N ALA A 34 6.10 -5.70 -10.78
CA ALA A 34 7.54 -5.95 -10.78
C ALA A 34 8.03 -6.57 -9.48
N LEU A 35 9.20 -7.18 -9.53
CA LEU A 35 9.97 -7.57 -8.35
C LEU A 35 11.10 -6.57 -8.11
N ILE A 36 11.31 -6.21 -6.86
CA ILE A 36 12.47 -5.40 -6.44
C ILE A 36 13.66 -6.36 -6.28
N LYS A 37 14.57 -6.35 -7.25
CA LYS A 37 15.80 -7.16 -7.20
C LYS A 37 16.83 -6.56 -6.26
N GLU A 38 16.94 -5.24 -6.29
CA GLU A 38 17.86 -4.51 -5.44
C GLU A 38 17.27 -3.15 -5.08
N ILE A 39 17.45 -2.76 -3.83
CA ILE A 39 17.17 -1.40 -3.36
C ILE A 39 18.40 -0.89 -2.59
N ARG A 40 18.89 0.27 -3.00
CA ARG A 40 20.07 0.92 -2.41
C ARG A 40 19.67 2.23 -1.78
N THR A 41 19.89 2.34 -0.48
CA THR A 41 19.51 3.49 0.37
C THR A 41 20.73 4.25 0.90
N ASP A 42 21.94 3.73 0.71
CA ASP A 42 23.19 4.23 1.25
C ASP A 42 23.47 5.72 1.01
N LEU A 43 23.04 6.24 -0.15
CA LEU A 43 23.17 7.66 -0.47
C LEU A 43 22.01 8.50 0.06
N ALA A 44 20.85 7.91 0.28
CA ALA A 44 19.70 8.59 0.85
C ALA A 44 19.88 8.80 2.35
N GLU A 45 20.40 7.81 3.07
CA GLU A 45 20.68 7.84 4.51
C GLU A 45 21.74 8.88 4.88
N LYS A 46 22.64 9.23 3.93
CA LYS A 46 23.69 10.25 4.13
C LYS A 46 23.23 11.68 3.86
N VAL A 47 21.97 11.91 3.58
CA VAL A 47 21.43 13.27 3.42
C VAL A 47 21.23 13.88 4.80
N ASP A 48 21.78 15.07 5.01
CA ASP A 48 21.64 15.80 6.27
C ASP A 48 20.15 16.01 6.61
N GLY A 49 19.79 15.72 7.87
CA GLY A 49 18.43 15.82 8.36
C GLY A 49 17.56 14.59 8.06
N ILE A 50 18.13 13.50 7.52
CA ILE A 50 17.42 12.22 7.41
C ILE A 50 17.59 11.42 8.71
N VAL A 51 16.47 10.95 9.24
CA VAL A 51 16.42 10.16 10.47
C VAL A 51 16.43 8.67 10.16
N CYS A 52 15.63 8.24 9.18
CA CYS A 52 15.64 6.85 8.74
C CYS A 52 15.11 6.68 7.31
N VAL A 53 15.54 5.59 6.67
CA VAL A 53 15.02 5.07 5.40
C VAL A 53 14.63 3.62 5.63
N LEU A 54 13.36 3.29 5.44
CA LEU A 54 12.83 1.94 5.65
C LEU A 54 12.47 1.31 4.31
N THR A 55 12.82 0.05 4.15
CA THR A 55 12.51 -0.78 3.00
C THR A 55 11.76 -2.05 3.43
N TYR A 56 11.40 -2.91 2.48
CA TYR A 56 10.77 -4.20 2.79
C TYR A 56 11.63 -5.12 3.69
N LYS A 57 12.93 -4.82 3.87
CA LYS A 57 13.83 -5.56 4.74
C LYS A 57 13.72 -5.15 6.21
N ASP A 58 13.22 -3.93 6.46
CA ASP A 58 13.24 -3.27 7.76
C ASP A 58 11.88 -3.33 8.47
N VAL A 59 10.83 -3.73 7.77
CA VAL A 59 9.45 -3.75 8.28
C VAL A 59 8.99 -5.16 8.66
N PRO A 60 8.04 -5.28 9.61
CA PRO A 60 7.48 -6.58 9.97
C PRO A 60 6.77 -7.26 8.79
N LYS A 61 7.05 -8.54 8.59
CA LYS A 61 6.37 -9.39 7.59
C LYS A 61 5.04 -9.91 8.15
N ARG A 62 4.09 -9.03 8.35
CA ARG A 62 2.73 -9.36 8.80
C ARG A 62 1.73 -8.76 7.82
N ARG A 63 0.89 -9.63 7.26
CA ARG A 63 -0.17 -9.18 6.35
C ARG A 63 -1.26 -8.42 7.10
N PHE A 64 -1.81 -7.42 6.44
CA PHE A 64 -2.97 -6.66 6.88
C PHE A 64 -3.90 -6.37 5.70
N THR A 65 -5.09 -5.88 6.00
CA THR A 65 -6.01 -5.36 5.00
C THR A 65 -6.13 -3.84 5.12
N MET A 66 -6.34 -3.17 3.99
CA MET A 66 -6.62 -1.72 3.97
C MET A 66 -8.07 -1.39 4.34
N ALA A 67 -8.96 -2.38 4.25
CA ALA A 67 -10.31 -2.26 4.78
C ALA A 67 -10.28 -2.43 6.32
N GLY A 68 -11.35 -2.14 7.00
CA GLY A 68 -11.38 -2.23 8.46
C GLY A 68 -12.62 -1.58 9.05
N GLN A 69 -13.71 -1.58 8.28
CA GLN A 69 -14.96 -0.96 8.72
C GLN A 69 -15.94 -1.95 9.34
N THR A 70 -15.67 -3.24 9.21
CA THR A 70 -16.54 -4.32 9.72
C THR A 70 -15.75 -5.38 10.49
N TYR A 71 -16.46 -6.18 11.28
CA TYR A 71 -15.89 -7.36 11.91
C TYR A 71 -16.89 -8.52 11.84
N PRO A 72 -16.47 -9.71 11.38
CA PRO A 72 -15.18 -9.99 10.76
C PRO A 72 -15.02 -9.24 9.44
N GLU A 73 -13.78 -8.81 9.13
CA GLU A 73 -13.49 -8.08 7.91
C GLU A 73 -13.47 -9.05 6.71
N PRO A 74 -14.33 -8.83 5.68
CA PRO A 74 -14.40 -9.72 4.52
C PRO A 74 -13.24 -9.54 3.53
N SER A 75 -12.56 -8.39 3.55
CA SER A 75 -11.45 -8.12 2.64
C SER A 75 -10.25 -9.01 2.92
N PRO A 76 -9.54 -9.46 1.87
CA PRO A 76 -8.34 -10.27 2.04
C PRO A 76 -7.24 -9.55 2.81
N TYR A 77 -6.47 -10.32 3.58
CA TYR A 77 -5.21 -9.89 4.18
C TYR A 77 -4.11 -10.08 3.15
N ASP A 78 -3.99 -9.13 2.24
CA ASP A 78 -3.22 -9.22 1.01
C ASP A 78 -1.98 -8.32 0.97
N ARG A 79 -1.75 -7.49 2.01
CA ARG A 79 -0.71 -6.48 2.01
C ARG A 79 0.28 -6.63 3.15
N TYR A 80 1.53 -6.27 2.86
CA TYR A 80 2.55 -5.88 3.84
C TYR A 80 2.71 -4.36 3.86
N ILE A 81 3.36 -3.82 4.88
CA ILE A 81 3.70 -2.38 4.95
C ILE A 81 4.55 -1.97 3.76
N LEU A 82 5.60 -2.74 3.49
CA LEU A 82 6.45 -2.67 2.29
C LEU A 82 6.76 -4.10 1.86
N GLU A 83 6.86 -4.30 0.55
CA GLU A 83 7.08 -5.62 -0.04
C GLU A 83 8.11 -5.54 -1.17
N ASP A 84 8.77 -6.65 -1.48
CA ASP A 84 9.68 -6.78 -2.60
C ASP A 84 8.96 -7.01 -3.94
N ARG A 85 7.63 -7.20 -3.91
CA ARG A 85 6.76 -7.25 -5.10
C ARG A 85 5.85 -6.03 -5.12
N VAL A 86 5.87 -5.31 -6.23
CA VAL A 86 4.92 -4.22 -6.50
C VAL A 86 3.84 -4.71 -7.44
N ARG A 87 2.58 -4.32 -7.18
CA ARG A 87 1.38 -4.86 -7.86
C ARG A 87 0.55 -3.80 -8.57
N PHE A 88 0.89 -2.51 -8.39
CA PHE A 88 0.24 -1.40 -9.09
C PHE A 88 1.18 -0.20 -9.18
N VAL A 89 0.92 0.69 -10.12
CA VAL A 89 1.62 1.98 -10.22
C VAL A 89 1.31 2.82 -8.97
N GLY A 90 2.36 3.21 -8.25
CA GLY A 90 2.21 3.93 -6.98
C GLY A 90 2.30 3.05 -5.74
N ASP A 91 2.55 1.75 -5.87
CA ASP A 91 2.77 0.85 -4.74
C ASP A 91 3.96 1.32 -3.88
N PRO A 92 3.84 1.32 -2.52
CA PRO A 92 4.92 1.74 -1.63
C PRO A 92 6.17 0.87 -1.77
N VAL A 93 7.33 1.51 -1.93
CA VAL A 93 8.64 0.84 -2.11
C VAL A 93 9.59 1.12 -0.94
N ALA A 94 9.60 2.35 -0.46
CA ALA A 94 10.40 2.77 0.70
C ALA A 94 9.72 3.93 1.43
N ILE A 95 10.00 4.06 2.72
CA ILE A 95 9.55 5.16 3.58
C ILE A 95 10.78 5.94 4.00
N VAL A 96 10.74 7.26 3.87
CA VAL A 96 11.81 8.17 4.28
C VAL A 96 11.26 9.14 5.32
N ALA A 97 11.92 9.23 6.46
CA ALA A 97 11.63 10.20 7.51
C ALA A 97 12.82 11.13 7.75
N GLY A 98 12.55 12.41 7.84
CA GLY A 98 13.57 13.42 8.04
C GLY A 98 13.03 14.71 8.66
N GLU A 99 13.92 15.61 9.04
CA GLU A 99 13.60 16.85 9.74
C GLU A 99 12.92 17.90 8.85
N THR A 100 13.21 17.86 7.54
CA THR A 100 12.66 18.83 6.59
C THR A 100 12.17 18.16 5.31
N GLU A 101 11.15 18.74 4.70
CA GLU A 101 10.63 18.28 3.42
C GLU A 101 11.70 18.26 2.33
N LYS A 102 12.57 19.28 2.29
CA LYS A 102 13.67 19.37 1.33
C LYS A 102 14.66 18.22 1.48
N ALA A 103 15.02 17.85 2.73
CA ALA A 103 15.91 16.73 2.99
C ALA A 103 15.28 15.41 2.54
N VAL A 104 14.01 15.18 2.87
CA VAL A 104 13.27 13.97 2.48
C VAL A 104 13.15 13.87 0.96
N ASP A 105 12.83 14.94 0.26
CA ASP A 105 12.75 14.95 -1.21
C ASP A 105 14.10 14.68 -1.87
N MET A 106 15.18 15.17 -1.29
CA MET A 106 16.54 14.90 -1.75
C MET A 106 16.91 13.42 -1.53
N ALA A 107 16.56 12.86 -0.38
CA ALA A 107 16.82 11.47 -0.06
C ALA A 107 16.03 10.52 -0.99
N LEU A 108 14.76 10.79 -1.24
CA LEU A 108 13.92 10.00 -2.16
C LEU A 108 14.56 9.90 -3.55
N LYS A 109 15.13 11.00 -4.07
CA LYS A 109 15.82 11.03 -5.38
C LYS A 109 17.14 10.24 -5.40
N ARG A 110 17.72 9.94 -4.23
CA ARG A 110 18.97 9.18 -4.10
C ARG A 110 18.78 7.69 -3.88
N ILE A 111 17.55 7.26 -3.58
CA ILE A 111 17.23 5.83 -3.53
C ILE A 111 17.27 5.27 -4.95
N LYS A 112 18.02 4.18 -5.15
CA LYS A 112 18.07 3.47 -6.41
C LYS A 112 17.41 2.12 -6.26
N VAL A 113 16.46 1.83 -7.14
CA VAL A 113 15.72 0.57 -7.16
C VAL A 113 15.92 -0.09 -8.52
N THR A 114 16.32 -1.35 -8.49
CA THR A 114 16.41 -2.21 -9.69
C THR A 114 15.20 -3.12 -9.69
N TYR A 115 14.38 -2.99 -10.73
CA TYR A 115 13.17 -3.79 -10.91
C TYR A 115 13.38 -4.86 -11.97
N GLU A 116 12.80 -6.02 -11.72
CA GLU A 116 12.43 -6.99 -12.74
C GLU A 116 10.96 -6.78 -13.07
N VAL A 117 10.69 -6.17 -14.21
CA VAL A 117 9.32 -5.88 -14.65
C VAL A 117 8.67 -7.18 -15.11
N LEU A 118 7.46 -7.43 -14.62
CA LEU A 118 6.64 -8.59 -14.90
C LEU A 118 5.44 -8.20 -15.76
N ASP A 119 4.83 -9.19 -16.40
CA ASP A 119 3.56 -8.99 -17.05
C ASP A 119 2.49 -8.54 -16.04
N ALA A 120 1.68 -7.56 -16.41
CA ALA A 120 0.66 -6.99 -15.56
C ALA A 120 -0.74 -7.29 -16.08
N VAL A 121 -1.65 -7.64 -15.18
CA VAL A 121 -3.08 -7.77 -15.46
C VAL A 121 -3.72 -6.41 -15.29
N LEU A 122 -4.03 -5.71 -16.38
CA LEU A 122 -4.55 -4.34 -16.40
C LEU A 122 -6.04 -4.26 -16.71
N ASP A 123 -6.62 -5.34 -17.26
CA ASP A 123 -8.03 -5.43 -17.58
C ASP A 123 -8.71 -6.43 -16.64
N PHE A 124 -9.64 -5.95 -15.83
CA PHE A 124 -10.36 -6.78 -14.87
C PHE A 124 -11.29 -7.82 -15.55
N HIS A 125 -11.74 -7.58 -16.79
CA HIS A 125 -12.53 -8.56 -17.54
C HIS A 125 -11.75 -9.81 -17.92
N THR A 126 -10.42 -9.71 -18.01
CA THR A 126 -9.52 -10.80 -18.35
C THR A 126 -8.68 -11.26 -17.17
N ALA A 127 -8.95 -10.73 -15.97
CA ALA A 127 -8.16 -11.01 -14.77
C ALA A 127 -8.44 -12.40 -14.20
N MET A 128 -9.72 -12.79 -14.16
CA MET A 128 -10.12 -14.10 -13.64
C MET A 128 -9.53 -15.22 -14.50
N ASP A 129 -8.90 -16.18 -13.82
CA ASP A 129 -8.24 -17.34 -14.45
C ASP A 129 -7.05 -16.96 -15.37
N ASN A 130 -6.54 -15.74 -15.27
CA ASN A 130 -5.35 -15.32 -16.00
C ASN A 130 -4.11 -16.08 -15.47
N PRO A 131 -3.19 -16.53 -16.35
CA PRO A 131 -1.97 -17.21 -15.92
C PRO A 131 -1.03 -16.31 -15.11
N VAL A 132 -1.12 -14.99 -15.26
CA VAL A 132 -0.40 -14.01 -14.43
C VAL A 132 -1.19 -13.76 -13.16
N LEU A 133 -0.63 -14.13 -12.01
CA LEU A 133 -1.28 -13.96 -10.72
C LEU A 133 -0.82 -12.65 -10.05
N VAL A 134 -1.79 -11.85 -9.60
CA VAL A 134 -1.53 -10.63 -8.81
C VAL A 134 -1.02 -11.01 -7.42
N HIS A 135 -1.61 -12.04 -6.81
CA HIS A 135 -1.24 -12.59 -5.50
C HIS A 135 -0.89 -14.09 -5.62
N PRO A 136 0.34 -14.44 -6.04
CA PRO A 136 0.72 -15.84 -6.20
C PRO A 136 1.04 -16.56 -4.88
N GLU A 137 1.01 -15.86 -3.75
CA GLU A 137 1.42 -16.35 -2.45
C GLU A 137 0.45 -17.40 -1.90
N ASP A 138 0.97 -18.38 -1.13
CA ASP A 138 0.15 -19.42 -0.50
C ASP A 138 -0.41 -19.02 0.87
N ASP A 139 0.15 -17.97 1.48
CA ASP A 139 -0.29 -17.43 2.77
C ASP A 139 -1.36 -16.33 2.66
N TRP A 140 -1.81 -16.02 1.43
CA TRP A 140 -2.92 -15.12 1.17
C TRP A 140 -4.24 -15.73 1.65
N LYS A 141 -5.06 -14.95 2.35
CA LYS A 141 -6.36 -15.42 2.86
C LYS A 141 -7.35 -14.28 3.11
N SER A 142 -8.62 -14.63 3.09
CA SER A 142 -9.70 -13.83 3.66
C SER A 142 -10.17 -14.46 4.97
N LEU A 143 -10.60 -13.65 5.94
CA LEU A 143 -11.16 -14.12 7.20
C LEU A 143 -12.62 -14.58 7.06
N CYS A 144 -13.31 -14.13 6.02
CA CYS A 144 -14.69 -14.49 5.73
C CYS A 144 -14.78 -15.39 4.49
N PRO A 145 -15.78 -16.29 4.41
CA PRO A 145 -16.02 -17.12 3.24
C PRO A 145 -16.69 -16.32 2.12
N VAL A 146 -15.94 -15.42 1.49
CA VAL A 146 -16.42 -14.56 0.39
C VAL A 146 -16.20 -15.16 -0.99
N GLY A 147 -15.79 -16.42 -1.08
CA GLY A 147 -15.47 -17.07 -2.35
C GLY A 147 -14.21 -16.53 -3.01
N ALA A 148 -13.28 -16.04 -2.21
CA ALA A 148 -12.00 -15.51 -2.67
C ALA A 148 -11.04 -16.64 -3.06
N ASP A 149 -10.31 -16.47 -4.17
CA ASP A 149 -9.29 -17.39 -4.64
C ASP A 149 -8.18 -16.62 -5.37
N ASN A 150 -7.05 -16.44 -4.71
CA ASN A 150 -5.93 -15.70 -5.28
C ASN A 150 -5.26 -16.43 -6.47
N LYS A 151 -5.38 -17.75 -6.55
CA LYS A 151 -4.86 -18.54 -7.68
C LYS A 151 -5.69 -18.38 -8.96
N ARG A 152 -6.85 -17.73 -8.84
CA ARG A 152 -7.72 -17.37 -9.95
C ARG A 152 -7.84 -15.85 -10.14
N ASN A 153 -7.04 -15.04 -9.43
CA ASN A 153 -7.20 -13.59 -9.34
C ASN A 153 -8.61 -13.15 -8.89
N LEU A 154 -9.26 -13.94 -8.04
CA LEU A 154 -10.62 -13.70 -7.57
C LEU A 154 -10.60 -13.23 -6.11
N CYS A 155 -11.04 -11.99 -5.86
CA CYS A 155 -11.07 -11.43 -4.50
C CYS A 155 -12.37 -11.75 -3.75
N ALA A 156 -13.47 -11.95 -4.46
CA ALA A 156 -14.75 -12.37 -3.90
C ALA A 156 -15.65 -12.93 -5.00
N SER A 157 -16.59 -13.81 -4.63
CA SER A 157 -17.68 -14.25 -5.50
C SER A 157 -18.97 -14.32 -4.71
N GLY A 158 -20.09 -13.99 -5.36
CA GLY A 158 -21.41 -14.07 -4.80
C GLY A 158 -22.41 -14.52 -5.86
N VAL A 159 -23.47 -15.21 -5.43
CA VAL A 159 -24.60 -15.54 -6.29
C VAL A 159 -25.78 -14.74 -5.79
N ASP A 160 -26.25 -13.79 -6.59
CA ASP A 160 -27.54 -13.16 -6.36
C ASP A 160 -28.63 -14.16 -6.78
N GLY A 161 -29.26 -14.80 -5.78
CA GLY A 161 -30.45 -15.59 -6.03
C GLY A 161 -31.64 -14.65 -6.29
N GLU A 162 -32.37 -14.80 -7.39
CA GLU A 162 -33.73 -14.30 -7.48
C GLU A 162 -34.52 -15.01 -6.37
N GLY A 163 -34.69 -14.31 -5.26
CA GLY A 163 -35.57 -14.77 -4.20
C GLY A 163 -36.98 -14.81 -4.76
N ASP A 164 -37.54 -16.02 -4.85
CA ASP A 164 -38.94 -16.26 -5.16
C ASP A 164 -39.77 -15.46 -4.15
N ARG A 165 -40.22 -14.27 -4.55
CA ARG A 165 -41.21 -13.50 -3.80
C ARG A 165 -42.55 -14.22 -3.94
N LYS A 166 -42.74 -15.27 -3.17
CA LYS A 166 -44.07 -15.75 -2.89
C LYS A 166 -44.73 -14.80 -1.90
N SER A 167 -45.64 -14.03 -2.43
CA SER A 167 -46.59 -13.17 -1.72
C SER A 167 -47.32 -13.90 -0.60
#